data_ec0a7db8337371347813232898eb203c
#
_entry.id   ec0a7db8337371347813232898eb203c
#
_cell.length_a   1.000
_cell.length_b   1.000
_cell.length_c   1.000
_cell.angle_alpha   90.00
_cell.angle_beta   90.00
_cell.angle_gamma   90.00
#
_symmetry.space_group_name_H-M   'P 1'
#
loop_
_entity.id
_entity.type
_entity.pdbx_description
1 polymer ?
#
loop_
_entity_poly.entity_id
_entity_poly.type
_entity_poly.pdbx_seq_one_letter_code
_entity_poly.pdbx_strand_id
1 'polypeptide(L)'
;MLINSIEEIVEDIRQGKMVILMDDEDRENEGDLLMAATMVRPEDINFMATNGRGLICLTLTEQRCRQLDLPLMVSVSKASRGTNFTLSIEAAHGVTTGISAADRSRTIHAAVADTACSKDIVQPGHIFPLQAEAGGVLCRAGHTEAGCDLARIAGFESAAVIVEIMNDDGTMARRNDLELFAKKHDLKIGTIADLIHYRLVTEKTISCISEREIITQYGKFMLHTYLDTARNEKHFSLVMGDIAGSEPPLVRVHINKSARDLFGIESPDGFKSWTLSRAMEKVAEEGRGVVVFLFYPETADDIDCSIDGMISPIPKKTGDVVYQQIGTGSQILMDLGVHKMRLLSAPFRFTAISGFDLEVVEYISCE
;
A
#
# COMPACT_ATOMS: atom_id res chain seq x y z
N MET A 1 8.61 21.03 -9.28
CA MET A 1 9.55 19.96 -9.69
C MET A 1 8.72 18.75 -10.06
N LEU A 2 9.11 17.97 -11.06
CA LEU A 2 8.42 16.71 -11.35
C LEU A 2 8.80 15.68 -10.27
N ILE A 3 7.81 14.93 -9.78
CA ILE A 3 8.04 13.76 -8.90
C ILE A 3 8.83 12.74 -9.72
N ASN A 4 9.83 12.12 -9.11
CA ASN A 4 10.66 11.10 -9.74
C ASN A 4 9.94 9.75 -9.80
N SER A 5 10.28 8.92 -10.79
CA SER A 5 9.74 7.57 -10.86
C SER A 5 10.30 6.68 -9.75
N ILE A 6 9.61 5.60 -9.42
CA ILE A 6 10.06 4.66 -8.38
C ILE A 6 11.37 3.96 -8.80
N GLU A 7 11.57 3.71 -10.09
CA GLU A 7 12.83 3.18 -10.60
C GLU A 7 14.01 4.12 -10.31
N GLU A 8 13.82 5.43 -10.48
CA GLU A 8 14.84 6.45 -10.16
C GLU A 8 15.10 6.53 -8.65
N ILE A 9 14.06 6.42 -7.83
CA ILE A 9 14.15 6.37 -6.35
C ILE A 9 14.93 5.12 -5.91
N VAL A 10 14.56 3.95 -6.43
CA VAL A 10 15.22 2.67 -6.12
C VAL A 10 16.70 2.70 -6.54
N GLU A 11 17.02 3.30 -7.69
CA GLU A 11 18.41 3.40 -8.14
C GLU A 11 19.26 4.28 -7.20
N ASP A 12 18.72 5.40 -6.72
CA ASP A 12 19.45 6.23 -5.73
C ASP A 12 19.62 5.49 -4.40
N ILE A 13 18.61 4.77 -3.91
CA ILE A 13 18.74 3.93 -2.71
C ILE A 13 19.80 2.84 -2.92
N ARG A 14 19.84 2.20 -4.11
CA ARG A 14 20.85 1.19 -4.45
C ARG A 14 22.27 1.75 -4.43
N GLN A 15 22.41 3.03 -4.76
CA GLN A 15 23.69 3.75 -4.66
C GLN A 15 24.02 4.24 -3.23
N GLY A 16 23.19 3.92 -2.23
CA GLY A 16 23.36 4.37 -0.84
C GLY A 16 23.03 5.85 -0.62
N LYS A 17 22.23 6.46 -1.52
CA LYS A 17 21.78 7.84 -1.38
C LYS A 17 20.47 7.93 -0.61
N MET A 18 20.23 9.07 0.01
CA MET A 18 18.94 9.45 0.55
C MET A 18 17.99 9.87 -0.55
N VAL A 19 16.70 9.65 -0.32
CA VAL A 19 15.59 10.15 -1.12
C VAL A 19 14.55 10.79 -0.21
N ILE A 20 13.60 11.52 -0.79
CA ILE A 20 12.41 12.00 -0.10
C ILE A 20 11.23 11.15 -0.57
N LEU A 21 10.46 10.66 0.38
CA LEU A 21 9.21 9.97 0.10
C LEU A 21 8.06 10.72 0.76
N MET A 22 7.02 11.00 -0.02
CA MET A 22 5.79 11.68 0.45
C MET A 22 4.66 10.69 0.58
N ASP A 23 3.84 10.87 1.60
CA ASP A 23 2.55 10.20 1.71
C ASP A 23 1.40 11.05 1.12
N ASP A 24 0.19 10.50 1.16
CA ASP A 24 -1.00 11.14 0.61
C ASP A 24 -1.43 12.36 1.45
N GLU A 25 -1.99 13.39 0.78
CA GLU A 25 -2.51 14.60 1.43
C GLU A 25 -3.64 14.29 2.43
N ASP A 26 -4.35 13.18 2.22
CA ASP A 26 -5.44 12.72 3.08
C ASP A 26 -4.94 11.88 4.27
N ARG A 27 -3.65 11.47 4.27
CA ARG A 27 -3.04 10.68 5.35
C ARG A 27 -2.33 11.61 6.36
N GLU A 28 -1.05 11.86 6.25
CA GLU A 28 -0.25 12.76 7.10
C GLU A 28 0.14 14.03 6.34
N ASN A 29 0.19 13.91 5.00
CA ASN A 29 0.63 14.95 4.09
C ASN A 29 2.04 15.43 4.46
N GLU A 30 2.95 14.48 4.71
CA GLU A 30 4.32 14.71 5.15
C GLU A 30 5.30 14.10 4.17
N GLY A 31 6.57 14.41 4.35
CA GLY A 31 7.67 13.81 3.60
C GLY A 31 8.81 13.46 4.52
N ASP A 32 9.32 12.24 4.34
CA ASP A 32 10.47 11.74 5.08
C ASP A 32 11.71 11.66 4.21
N LEU A 33 12.87 12.00 4.79
CA LEU A 33 14.14 11.50 4.28
C LEU A 33 14.20 9.99 4.55
N LEU A 34 14.63 9.24 3.55
CA LEU A 34 14.68 7.78 3.59
C LEU A 34 15.96 7.27 2.94
N MET A 35 16.61 6.28 3.54
CA MET A 35 17.70 5.53 2.94
C MET A 35 17.76 4.10 3.50
N ALA A 36 18.42 3.18 2.75
CA ALA A 36 18.63 1.81 3.22
C ALA A 36 19.46 1.79 4.50
N ALA A 37 18.97 1.09 5.53
CA ALA A 37 19.61 1.06 6.86
C ALA A 37 21.03 0.45 6.83
N THR A 38 21.29 -0.51 5.95
CA THR A 38 22.60 -1.14 5.79
C THR A 38 23.66 -0.21 5.19
N MET A 39 23.23 0.90 4.57
CA MET A 39 24.12 1.86 3.90
C MET A 39 24.36 3.13 4.73
N VAL A 40 23.69 3.27 5.89
CA VAL A 40 23.73 4.50 6.68
C VAL A 40 25.11 4.74 7.28
N ARG A 41 25.62 5.98 7.19
CA ARG A 41 26.88 6.43 7.78
C ARG A 41 26.61 7.49 8.84
N PRO A 42 27.60 7.81 9.71
CA PRO A 42 27.46 8.90 10.66
C PRO A 42 27.08 10.26 10.02
N GLU A 43 27.63 10.53 8.81
CA GLU A 43 27.32 11.76 8.06
C GLU A 43 25.84 11.84 7.68
N ASP A 44 25.24 10.69 7.32
CA ASP A 44 23.84 10.60 6.92
C ASP A 44 22.92 10.84 8.12
N ILE A 45 23.24 10.26 9.27
CA ILE A 45 22.53 10.53 10.54
C ILE A 45 22.65 12.01 10.94
N ASN A 46 23.86 12.60 10.78
CA ASN A 46 24.04 14.02 11.06
C ASN A 46 23.22 14.90 10.10
N PHE A 47 23.15 14.52 8.81
CA PHE A 47 22.31 15.22 7.83
C PHE A 47 20.83 15.15 8.21
N MET A 48 20.33 13.96 8.56
CA MET A 48 18.96 13.74 8.99
C MET A 48 18.62 14.57 10.24
N ALA A 49 19.48 14.54 11.25
CA ALA A 49 19.26 15.31 12.49
C ALA A 49 19.28 16.83 12.25
N THR A 50 20.15 17.33 11.37
CA THR A 50 20.33 18.75 11.13
C THR A 50 19.29 19.33 10.16
N ASN A 51 18.97 18.60 9.11
CA ASN A 51 18.12 19.09 8.01
C ASN A 51 16.71 18.50 8.03
N GLY A 52 16.53 17.21 8.39
CA GLY A 52 15.21 16.59 8.58
C GLY A 52 14.54 17.11 9.84
N ARG A 53 15.23 17.04 10.98
CA ARG A 53 14.82 17.53 12.31
C ARG A 53 13.74 16.72 13.01
N GLY A 54 13.10 15.77 12.33
CA GLY A 54 12.14 14.85 12.91
C GLY A 54 12.77 13.77 13.78
N LEU A 55 12.01 12.75 14.13
CA LEU A 55 12.50 11.61 14.91
C LEU A 55 13.19 10.60 14.01
N ILE A 56 14.49 10.37 14.20
CA ILE A 56 15.20 9.34 13.43
C ILE A 56 14.73 7.96 13.86
N CYS A 57 14.03 7.27 12.95
CA CYS A 57 13.44 5.96 13.14
C CYS A 57 14.10 4.91 12.24
N LEU A 58 14.04 3.64 12.68
CA LEU A 58 14.50 2.48 11.95
C LEU A 58 13.32 1.59 11.58
N THR A 59 12.95 1.52 10.30
CA THR A 59 11.88 0.61 9.87
C THR A 59 12.40 -0.81 9.80
N LEU A 60 11.65 -1.74 10.38
CA LEU A 60 12.00 -3.17 10.45
C LEU A 60 10.79 -4.02 10.10
N THR A 61 11.03 -5.17 9.49
CA THR A 61 9.98 -6.19 9.34
C THR A 61 9.60 -6.80 10.69
N GLU A 62 8.38 -7.34 10.80
CA GLU A 62 7.94 -8.08 11.97
C GLU A 62 8.91 -9.24 12.30
N GLN A 63 9.41 -9.93 11.26
CA GLN A 63 10.38 -11.02 11.43
C GLN A 63 11.68 -10.52 12.10
N ARG A 64 12.20 -9.36 11.67
CA ARG A 64 13.40 -8.76 12.25
C ARG A 64 13.14 -8.31 13.68
N CYS A 65 11.98 -7.73 13.97
CA CYS A 65 11.61 -7.36 15.34
C CYS A 65 11.57 -8.58 16.28
N ARG A 66 11.01 -9.71 15.82
CA ARG A 66 11.02 -10.97 16.59
C ARG A 66 12.45 -11.51 16.80
N GLN A 67 13.32 -11.47 15.77
CA GLN A 67 14.71 -11.93 15.84
C GLN A 67 15.51 -11.14 16.88
N LEU A 68 15.23 -9.84 17.01
CA LEU A 68 15.86 -8.93 17.97
C LEU A 68 15.18 -8.92 19.34
N ASP A 69 14.08 -9.65 19.53
CA ASP A 69 13.22 -9.63 20.72
C ASP A 69 12.76 -8.21 21.09
N LEU A 70 12.23 -7.50 20.06
CA LEU A 70 11.71 -6.14 20.17
C LEU A 70 10.19 -6.16 20.39
N PRO A 71 9.71 -5.96 21.62
CA PRO A 71 8.29 -5.83 21.87
C PRO A 71 7.77 -4.47 21.38
N LEU A 72 6.49 -4.42 21.01
CA LEU A 72 5.81 -3.15 20.79
C LEU A 72 5.80 -2.31 22.09
N MET A 73 5.96 -1.01 21.96
CA MET A 73 5.95 -0.06 23.07
C MET A 73 4.62 -0.08 23.83
N VAL A 74 3.53 -0.38 23.14
CA VAL A 74 2.17 -0.55 23.69
C VAL A 74 1.48 -1.73 23.01
N SER A 75 0.69 -2.49 23.78
CA SER A 75 -0.08 -3.64 23.26
C SER A 75 -1.26 -3.23 22.37
N VAL A 76 -1.81 -2.04 22.59
CA VAL A 76 -2.90 -1.46 21.78
C VAL A 76 -2.56 0.02 21.55
N SER A 77 -2.31 0.37 20.32
CA SER A 77 -2.12 1.77 19.95
C SER A 77 -3.45 2.51 19.98
N LYS A 78 -3.50 3.63 20.69
CA LYS A 78 -4.62 4.59 20.66
C LYS A 78 -4.36 5.72 19.66
N ALA A 79 -3.23 5.69 18.96
CA ALA A 79 -2.90 6.68 17.95
C ALA A 79 -3.82 6.50 16.74
N SER A 80 -4.35 7.61 16.22
CA SER A 80 -5.30 7.62 15.10
C SER A 80 -4.75 7.00 13.80
N ARG A 81 -3.43 6.84 13.70
CA ARG A 81 -2.73 6.34 12.50
C ARG A 81 -1.91 5.07 12.72
N GLY A 82 -1.94 4.51 13.92
CA GLY A 82 -1.50 3.14 14.21
C GLY A 82 -0.04 2.82 13.91
N THR A 83 0.92 3.76 14.11
CA THR A 83 2.35 3.43 13.94
C THR A 83 2.83 2.49 15.04
N ASN A 84 3.39 1.36 14.65
CA ASN A 84 3.83 0.30 15.55
C ASN A 84 5.25 0.57 16.08
N PHE A 85 5.36 1.48 17.03
CA PHE A 85 6.61 1.71 17.74
C PHE A 85 7.00 0.50 18.59
N THR A 86 8.26 0.09 18.50
CA THR A 86 8.86 -0.85 19.46
C THR A 86 9.63 -0.06 20.54
N LEU A 87 10.12 -0.75 21.57
CA LEU A 87 11.04 -0.11 22.50
C LEU A 87 12.26 0.42 21.76
N SER A 88 12.74 1.60 22.16
CA SER A 88 13.97 2.19 21.60
C SER A 88 15.20 1.34 21.93
N ILE A 89 16.20 1.38 21.07
CA ILE A 89 17.37 0.51 21.15
C ILE A 89 18.69 1.28 21.14
N GLU A 90 19.71 0.61 21.67
CA GLU A 90 21.10 0.99 21.56
C GLU A 90 21.96 -0.23 21.20
N ALA A 91 23.08 -0.05 20.49
CA ALA A 91 24.01 -1.16 20.30
C ALA A 91 24.60 -1.61 21.63
N ALA A 92 24.69 -2.93 21.87
CA ALA A 92 25.25 -3.47 23.09
C ALA A 92 26.75 -3.14 23.23
N HIS A 93 27.46 -2.89 22.13
CA HIS A 93 28.87 -2.63 22.09
C HIS A 93 29.27 -1.57 21.06
N GLY A 94 30.34 -0.82 21.37
CA GLY A 94 30.94 0.13 20.41
C GLY A 94 30.22 1.48 20.34
N VAL A 95 29.46 1.84 21.35
CA VAL A 95 28.82 3.15 21.53
C VAL A 95 29.32 3.81 22.82
N THR A 96 29.14 5.13 22.91
CA THR A 96 29.45 5.90 24.11
C THR A 96 28.21 6.26 24.89
N THR A 97 27.59 7.42 24.61
CA THR A 97 26.33 7.85 25.22
C THR A 97 25.11 7.51 24.35
N GLY A 98 25.32 6.95 23.16
CA GLY A 98 24.27 6.50 22.26
C GLY A 98 23.70 7.58 21.33
N ILE A 99 23.71 8.85 21.72
CA ILE A 99 23.02 9.93 20.99
C ILE A 99 23.84 10.50 19.82
N SER A 100 25.16 10.32 19.79
CA SER A 100 25.99 10.86 18.72
C SER A 100 25.59 10.26 17.35
N ALA A 101 25.86 10.96 16.24
CA ALA A 101 25.60 10.43 14.90
C ALA A 101 26.35 9.09 14.68
N ALA A 102 27.57 8.96 15.20
CA ALA A 102 28.36 7.73 15.13
C ALA A 102 27.71 6.59 15.93
N ASP A 103 27.25 6.86 17.16
CA ASP A 103 26.62 5.86 18.01
C ASP A 103 25.29 5.39 17.41
N ARG A 104 24.46 6.31 16.89
CA ARG A 104 23.19 5.98 16.24
C ARG A 104 23.41 5.16 14.97
N SER A 105 24.37 5.53 14.11
CA SER A 105 24.75 4.73 12.94
C SER A 105 25.21 3.33 13.37
N ARG A 106 26.03 3.22 14.41
CA ARG A 106 26.48 1.95 14.96
C ARG A 106 25.33 1.09 15.46
N THR A 107 24.35 1.69 16.13
CA THR A 107 23.15 1.00 16.63
C THR A 107 22.30 0.46 15.49
N ILE A 108 22.10 1.25 14.42
CA ILE A 108 21.37 0.82 13.23
C ILE A 108 22.08 -0.38 12.59
N HIS A 109 23.39 -0.32 12.36
CA HIS A 109 24.14 -1.44 11.80
C HIS A 109 24.08 -2.70 12.65
N ALA A 110 24.11 -2.56 13.99
CA ALA A 110 23.97 -3.70 14.89
C ALA A 110 22.60 -4.37 14.75
N ALA A 111 21.52 -3.59 14.57
CA ALA A 111 20.16 -4.10 14.45
C ALA A 111 19.87 -4.75 13.09
N VAL A 112 20.54 -4.32 12.00
CA VAL A 112 20.24 -4.82 10.64
C VAL A 112 21.30 -5.79 10.09
N ALA A 113 22.33 -6.13 10.86
CA ALA A 113 23.30 -7.13 10.46
C ALA A 113 22.63 -8.48 10.20
N ASP A 114 23.14 -9.27 9.24
CA ASP A 114 22.54 -10.56 8.87
C ASP A 114 22.43 -11.52 10.07
N THR A 115 23.43 -11.49 10.97
CA THR A 115 23.52 -12.32 12.16
C THR A 115 22.98 -11.65 13.42
N ALA A 116 22.36 -10.45 13.30
CA ALA A 116 21.88 -9.69 14.45
C ALA A 116 20.90 -10.51 15.32
N CYS A 117 21.06 -10.40 16.61
CA CYS A 117 20.21 -11.05 17.61
C CYS A 117 19.97 -10.11 18.81
N SER A 118 19.11 -10.52 19.74
CA SER A 118 18.75 -9.70 20.91
C SER A 118 19.96 -9.32 21.80
N LYS A 119 21.08 -10.04 21.71
CA LYS A 119 22.30 -9.73 22.49
C LYS A 119 23.13 -8.59 21.88
N ASP A 120 22.89 -8.23 20.63
CA ASP A 120 23.62 -7.18 19.92
C ASP A 120 23.06 -5.79 20.21
N ILE A 121 21.91 -5.73 20.86
CA ILE A 121 21.23 -4.49 21.23
C ILE A 121 20.83 -4.49 22.71
N VAL A 122 20.67 -3.30 23.27
CA VAL A 122 20.11 -3.06 24.60
C VAL A 122 18.93 -2.09 24.52
N GLN A 123 18.07 -2.10 25.50
CA GLN A 123 16.86 -1.28 25.62
C GLN A 123 16.83 -0.58 26.98
N PRO A 124 16.41 0.70 27.06
CA PRO A 124 16.12 1.63 25.96
C PRO A 124 17.38 2.22 25.32
N GLY A 125 17.24 2.96 24.23
CA GLY A 125 18.31 3.65 23.52
C GLY A 125 17.83 4.87 22.73
N HIS A 126 18.62 5.29 21.72
CA HIS A 126 18.42 6.52 20.97
C HIS A 126 18.03 6.29 19.50
N ILE A 127 17.75 5.05 19.10
CA ILE A 127 17.11 4.69 17.83
C ILE A 127 15.75 4.09 18.14
N PHE A 128 14.74 4.49 17.38
CA PHE A 128 13.34 4.09 17.54
C PHE A 128 12.94 3.15 16.41
N PRO A 129 12.93 1.82 16.63
CA PRO A 129 12.46 0.90 15.61
C PRO A 129 10.94 0.97 15.45
N LEU A 130 10.50 0.91 14.19
CA LEU A 130 9.10 0.84 13.78
C LEU A 130 8.87 -0.50 13.10
N GLN A 131 7.90 -1.25 13.59
CA GLN A 131 7.52 -2.52 12.98
C GLN A 131 6.57 -2.28 11.81
N ALA A 132 7.01 -2.66 10.60
CA ALA A 132 6.18 -2.61 9.40
C ALA A 132 5.13 -3.71 9.40
N GLU A 133 3.95 -3.40 8.83
CA GLU A 133 2.92 -4.40 8.58
C GLU A 133 3.37 -5.41 7.52
N ALA A 134 2.97 -6.68 7.71
CA ALA A 134 3.19 -7.72 6.73
C ALA A 134 2.50 -7.36 5.41
N GLY A 135 3.21 -7.52 4.26
CA GLY A 135 2.73 -7.08 2.95
C GLY A 135 3.16 -5.66 2.57
N GLY A 136 3.76 -4.88 3.50
CA GLY A 136 4.33 -3.57 3.20
C GLY A 136 3.29 -2.53 2.79
N VAL A 137 3.65 -1.65 1.84
CA VAL A 137 2.75 -0.57 1.39
C VAL A 137 1.45 -1.07 0.77
N LEU A 138 1.37 -2.34 0.35
CA LEU A 138 0.13 -2.93 -0.14
C LEU A 138 -0.88 -3.19 0.98
N CYS A 139 -0.43 -3.25 2.23
CA CYS A 139 -1.29 -3.40 3.41
C CYS A 139 -1.50 -2.10 4.16
N ARG A 140 -0.45 -1.30 4.33
CA ARG A 140 -0.49 -0.01 5.00
C ARG A 140 0.39 1.00 4.26
N ALA A 141 -0.23 2.05 3.73
CA ALA A 141 0.44 3.09 2.94
C ALA A 141 1.21 4.10 3.83
N GLY A 142 2.15 3.61 4.62
CA GLY A 142 2.95 4.42 5.55
C GLY A 142 4.44 4.42 5.21
N HIS A 143 5.17 5.45 5.68
CA HIS A 143 6.61 5.58 5.51
C HIS A 143 7.38 4.38 6.08
N THR A 144 6.88 3.76 7.16
CA THR A 144 7.45 2.55 7.76
C THR A 144 7.50 1.39 6.77
N GLU A 145 6.35 1.09 6.14
CA GLU A 145 6.21 0.03 5.15
C GLU A 145 7.00 0.36 3.89
N ALA A 146 6.91 1.60 3.45
CA ALA A 146 7.63 2.08 2.26
C ALA A 146 9.15 1.98 2.43
N GLY A 147 9.68 2.25 3.61
CA GLY A 147 11.10 2.09 3.93
C GLY A 147 11.58 0.65 3.76
N CYS A 148 10.84 -0.30 4.34
CA CYS A 148 11.13 -1.73 4.21
C CYS A 148 11.03 -2.19 2.75
N ASP A 149 10.01 -1.77 2.02
CA ASP A 149 9.78 -2.16 0.62
C ASP A 149 10.86 -1.61 -0.31
N LEU A 150 11.17 -0.33 -0.23
CA LEU A 150 12.18 0.31 -1.07
C LEU A 150 13.57 -0.28 -0.84
N ALA A 151 13.95 -0.54 0.43
CA ALA A 151 15.21 -1.20 0.75
C ALA A 151 15.28 -2.60 0.12
N ARG A 152 14.20 -3.40 0.25
CA ARG A 152 14.08 -4.73 -0.36
C ARG A 152 14.16 -4.68 -1.89
N ILE A 153 13.42 -3.78 -2.52
CA ILE A 153 13.40 -3.62 -3.99
C ILE A 153 14.79 -3.18 -4.51
N ALA A 154 15.51 -2.36 -3.71
CA ALA A 154 16.88 -1.98 -4.03
C ALA A 154 17.89 -3.11 -3.82
N GLY A 155 17.49 -4.26 -3.24
CA GLY A 155 18.34 -5.44 -3.04
C GLY A 155 19.06 -5.49 -1.69
N PHE A 156 18.63 -4.69 -0.71
CA PHE A 156 19.15 -4.68 0.64
C PHE A 156 18.27 -5.46 1.64
N GLU A 157 18.72 -5.59 2.86
CA GLU A 157 17.87 -5.97 4.00
C GLU A 157 16.64 -5.07 4.04
N SER A 158 15.48 -5.66 4.33
CA SER A 158 14.19 -4.94 4.35
C SER A 158 14.08 -4.01 5.57
N ALA A 159 14.96 -3.02 5.60
CA ALA A 159 15.11 -2.04 6.69
C ALA A 159 15.60 -0.71 6.14
N ALA A 160 15.02 0.39 6.60
CA ALA A 160 15.41 1.74 6.22
C ALA A 160 15.52 2.66 7.44
N VAL A 161 16.32 3.70 7.32
CA VAL A 161 16.32 4.82 8.26
C VAL A 161 15.43 5.91 7.65
N ILE A 162 14.50 6.41 8.44
CA ILE A 162 13.59 7.48 8.05
C ILE A 162 13.60 8.60 9.09
N VAL A 163 13.29 9.81 8.64
CA VAL A 163 13.09 10.97 9.50
C VAL A 163 12.19 11.98 8.81
N GLU A 164 11.21 12.49 9.52
CA GLU A 164 10.31 13.51 9.01
C GLU A 164 11.05 14.82 8.71
N ILE A 165 10.65 15.53 7.64
CA ILE A 165 11.21 16.83 7.28
C ILE A 165 10.34 17.93 7.88
N MET A 166 10.97 18.78 8.69
CA MET A 166 10.35 19.94 9.32
C MET A 166 10.97 21.24 8.78
N ASN A 167 10.14 22.27 8.69
CA ASN A 167 10.56 23.64 8.38
C ASN A 167 11.38 24.25 9.51
N ASP A 168 12.06 25.37 9.23
CA ASP A 168 12.90 26.08 10.22
C ASP A 168 12.09 26.59 11.42
N ASP A 169 10.80 26.84 11.24
CA ASP A 169 9.88 27.29 12.29
C ASP A 169 9.28 26.14 13.11
N GLY A 170 9.65 24.89 12.80
CA GLY A 170 9.16 23.68 13.49
C GLY A 170 7.83 23.13 12.96
N THR A 171 7.24 23.72 11.93
CA THR A 171 6.09 23.13 11.24
C THR A 171 6.52 21.99 10.33
N MET A 172 5.58 21.06 10.02
CA MET A 172 5.87 19.99 9.08
C MET A 172 6.01 20.54 7.67
N ALA A 173 7.07 20.11 6.95
CA ALA A 173 7.24 20.45 5.54
C ALA A 173 6.14 19.78 4.70
N ARG A 174 5.50 20.56 3.82
CA ARG A 174 4.48 20.09 2.89
C ARG A 174 5.05 20.09 1.46
N ARG A 175 4.29 19.58 0.52
CA ARG A 175 4.74 19.37 -0.87
C ARG A 175 5.62 20.51 -1.42
N ASN A 176 5.19 21.75 -1.30
CA ASN A 176 5.95 22.90 -1.81
C ASN A 176 7.30 23.07 -1.12
N ASP A 177 7.34 22.86 0.20
CA ASP A 177 8.55 22.96 1.01
C ASP A 177 9.50 21.80 0.67
N LEU A 178 8.94 20.59 0.51
CA LEU A 178 9.69 19.37 0.14
C LEU A 178 10.32 19.48 -1.25
N GLU A 179 9.64 20.09 -2.22
CA GLU A 179 10.21 20.35 -3.56
C GLU A 179 11.39 21.35 -3.49
N LEU A 180 11.30 22.37 -2.63
CA LEU A 180 12.40 23.32 -2.38
C LEU A 180 13.56 22.63 -1.66
N PHE A 181 13.25 21.80 -0.66
CA PHE A 181 14.24 21.02 0.08
C PHE A 181 14.98 20.04 -0.84
N ALA A 182 14.23 19.28 -1.66
CA ALA A 182 14.79 18.35 -2.63
C ALA A 182 15.77 19.05 -3.59
N LYS A 183 15.37 20.20 -4.12
CA LYS A 183 16.21 21.00 -5.02
C LYS A 183 17.46 21.53 -4.32
N LYS A 184 17.34 22.01 -3.07
CA LYS A 184 18.45 22.55 -2.28
C LYS A 184 19.51 21.51 -1.98
N HIS A 185 19.10 20.27 -1.74
CA HIS A 185 19.99 19.18 -1.31
C HIS A 185 20.29 18.14 -2.40
N ASP A 186 19.83 18.38 -3.65
CA ASP A 186 19.98 17.47 -4.79
C ASP A 186 19.44 16.06 -4.49
N LEU A 187 18.23 15.99 -3.91
CA LEU A 187 17.55 14.76 -3.57
C LEU A 187 16.39 14.50 -4.52
N LYS A 188 16.16 13.24 -4.83
CA LYS A 188 14.96 12.80 -5.54
C LYS A 188 13.77 12.71 -4.59
N ILE A 189 12.57 12.95 -5.16
CA ILE A 189 11.31 12.92 -4.42
C ILE A 189 10.31 12.00 -5.12
N GLY A 190 9.77 11.04 -4.39
CA GLY A 190 8.74 10.10 -4.84
C GLY A 190 7.53 10.11 -3.92
N THR A 191 6.50 9.31 -4.26
CA THR A 191 5.30 9.15 -3.45
C THR A 191 5.06 7.69 -3.07
N ILE A 192 4.41 7.46 -1.92
CA ILE A 192 3.96 6.13 -1.51
C ILE A 192 2.91 5.59 -2.49
N ALA A 193 2.05 6.44 -3.06
CA ALA A 193 1.08 6.05 -4.06
C ALA A 193 1.73 5.46 -5.33
N ASP A 194 2.81 6.09 -5.82
CA ASP A 194 3.57 5.57 -6.95
C ASP A 194 4.29 4.25 -6.60
N LEU A 195 4.77 4.10 -5.36
CA LEU A 195 5.38 2.84 -4.89
C LEU A 195 4.34 1.72 -4.82
N ILE A 196 3.13 1.98 -4.33
CA ILE A 196 2.02 1.02 -4.35
C ILE A 196 1.74 0.58 -5.79
N HIS A 197 1.59 1.54 -6.71
CA HIS A 197 1.37 1.24 -8.12
C HIS A 197 2.51 0.40 -8.72
N TYR A 198 3.76 0.80 -8.48
CA TYR A 198 4.94 0.07 -8.95
C TYR A 198 4.93 -1.40 -8.47
N ARG A 199 4.67 -1.64 -7.18
CA ARG A 199 4.59 -3.00 -6.63
C ARG A 199 3.45 -3.81 -7.21
N LEU A 200 2.26 -3.21 -7.40
CA LEU A 200 1.11 -3.88 -7.99
C LEU A 200 1.36 -4.32 -9.44
N VAL A 201 2.13 -3.53 -10.19
CA VAL A 201 2.48 -3.84 -11.59
C VAL A 201 3.62 -4.87 -11.69
N THR A 202 4.62 -4.77 -10.81
CA THR A 202 5.85 -5.57 -10.91
C THR A 202 5.81 -6.87 -10.10
N GLU A 203 4.97 -6.95 -9.06
CA GLU A 203 4.86 -8.11 -8.18
C GLU A 203 3.53 -8.85 -8.45
N LYS A 204 3.60 -10.17 -8.70
CA LYS A 204 2.39 -11.01 -8.77
C LYS A 204 1.99 -11.43 -7.35
N THR A 205 1.06 -10.70 -6.75
CA THR A 205 0.56 -10.99 -5.38
C THR A 205 -0.67 -11.89 -5.38
N ILE A 206 -1.30 -12.10 -6.54
CA ILE A 206 -2.53 -12.88 -6.69
C ILE A 206 -2.22 -14.22 -7.32
N SER A 207 -2.79 -15.29 -6.77
CA SER A 207 -2.70 -16.64 -7.33
C SER A 207 -4.06 -17.34 -7.32
N CYS A 208 -4.44 -17.96 -8.44
CA CYS A 208 -5.62 -18.83 -8.51
C CYS A 208 -5.33 -20.13 -7.74
N ILE A 209 -6.14 -20.42 -6.72
CA ILE A 209 -5.97 -21.61 -5.86
C ILE A 209 -7.04 -22.67 -6.08
N SER A 210 -8.16 -22.35 -6.72
CA SER A 210 -9.15 -23.35 -7.12
C SER A 210 -10.09 -22.82 -8.20
N GLU A 211 -10.61 -23.74 -9.00
CA GLU A 211 -11.62 -23.51 -10.04
C GLU A 211 -12.76 -24.52 -9.88
N ARG A 212 -14.00 -24.07 -10.03
CA ARG A 212 -15.19 -24.89 -9.83
C ARG A 212 -16.35 -24.39 -10.69
N GLU A 213 -17.04 -25.29 -11.40
CA GLU A 213 -18.33 -24.93 -12.00
C GLU A 213 -19.37 -24.79 -10.90
N ILE A 214 -20.12 -23.71 -10.92
CA ILE A 214 -21.25 -23.47 -10.02
C ILE A 214 -22.50 -23.13 -10.82
N ILE A 215 -23.65 -23.49 -10.25
CA ILE A 215 -24.97 -23.16 -10.82
C ILE A 215 -25.58 -22.08 -9.94
N THR A 216 -25.93 -20.97 -10.56
CA THR A 216 -26.62 -19.84 -9.90
C THR A 216 -28.00 -19.63 -10.51
N GLN A 217 -28.82 -18.78 -9.94
CA GLN A 217 -30.11 -18.38 -10.56
C GLN A 217 -29.95 -17.70 -11.91
N TYR A 218 -28.76 -17.20 -12.24
CA TYR A 218 -28.42 -16.56 -13.52
C TYR A 218 -27.77 -17.51 -14.53
N GLY A 219 -27.58 -18.79 -14.17
CA GLY A 219 -26.96 -19.80 -15.02
C GLY A 219 -25.65 -20.36 -14.44
N LYS A 220 -24.90 -21.01 -15.30
CA LYS A 220 -23.61 -21.64 -14.95
C LYS A 220 -22.48 -20.64 -15.04
N PHE A 221 -21.65 -20.60 -14.02
CA PHE A 221 -20.40 -19.84 -13.97
C PHE A 221 -19.23 -20.75 -13.58
N MET A 222 -18.05 -20.47 -14.11
CA MET A 222 -16.81 -20.96 -13.55
C MET A 222 -16.37 -20.02 -12.43
N LEU A 223 -16.35 -20.52 -11.21
CA LEU A 223 -15.86 -19.80 -10.03
C LEU A 223 -14.40 -20.06 -9.83
N HIS A 224 -13.56 -19.02 -9.92
CA HIS A 224 -12.16 -19.07 -9.51
C HIS A 224 -12.03 -18.46 -8.12
N THR A 225 -11.20 -19.10 -7.29
CA THR A 225 -10.81 -18.56 -5.97
C THR A 225 -9.36 -18.13 -6.03
N TYR A 226 -9.11 -16.89 -5.69
CA TYR A 226 -7.80 -16.27 -5.65
C TYR A 226 -7.33 -16.03 -4.23
N LEU A 227 -6.04 -16.23 -3.99
CA LEU A 227 -5.36 -15.83 -2.76
C LEU A 227 -4.51 -14.59 -3.05
N ASP A 228 -4.79 -13.51 -2.32
CA ASP A 228 -3.88 -12.38 -2.20
C ASP A 228 -2.84 -12.73 -1.14
N THR A 229 -1.60 -12.98 -1.56
CA THR A 229 -0.51 -13.39 -0.68
C THR A 229 0.04 -12.22 0.14
N ALA A 230 -0.17 -10.98 -0.28
CA ALA A 230 0.26 -9.80 0.46
C ALA A 230 -0.58 -9.58 1.72
N ARG A 231 -1.89 -9.90 1.65
CA ARG A 231 -2.86 -9.69 2.74
C ARG A 231 -3.38 -10.98 3.37
N ASN A 232 -3.07 -12.12 2.75
CA ASN A 232 -3.67 -13.42 3.10
C ASN A 232 -5.20 -13.42 3.02
N GLU A 233 -5.74 -12.70 2.02
CA GLU A 233 -7.17 -12.55 1.76
C GLU A 233 -7.58 -13.38 0.56
N LYS A 234 -8.87 -13.77 0.48
CA LYS A 234 -9.40 -14.50 -0.68
C LYS A 234 -10.37 -13.63 -1.45
N HIS A 235 -10.19 -13.64 -2.77
CA HIS A 235 -11.08 -13.00 -3.72
C HIS A 235 -11.61 -14.03 -4.71
N PHE A 236 -12.62 -13.65 -5.48
CA PHE A 236 -13.30 -14.57 -6.38
C PHE A 236 -13.48 -13.95 -7.76
N SER A 237 -13.54 -14.77 -8.79
CA SER A 237 -14.10 -14.37 -10.08
C SER A 237 -15.16 -15.36 -10.54
N LEU A 238 -16.18 -14.84 -11.18
CA LEU A 238 -17.28 -15.56 -11.80
C LEU A 238 -17.16 -15.35 -13.30
N VAL A 239 -16.84 -16.40 -14.05
CA VAL A 239 -16.64 -16.33 -15.49
C VAL A 239 -17.76 -17.08 -16.19
N MET A 240 -18.38 -16.45 -17.19
CA MET A 240 -19.36 -17.08 -18.06
C MET A 240 -18.89 -17.00 -19.52
N GLY A 241 -19.04 -18.09 -20.24
CA GLY A 241 -18.69 -18.17 -21.66
C GLY A 241 -17.18 -18.09 -21.94
N ASP A 242 -16.85 -17.98 -23.23
CA ASP A 242 -15.46 -17.83 -23.69
C ASP A 242 -15.04 -16.35 -23.64
N ILE A 243 -14.14 -16.01 -22.72
CA ILE A 243 -13.62 -14.66 -22.53
C ILE A 243 -12.35 -14.36 -23.34
N ALA A 244 -11.75 -15.38 -23.97
CA ALA A 244 -10.53 -15.24 -24.78
C ALA A 244 -10.83 -14.83 -26.25
N GLY A 245 -12.08 -14.69 -26.64
CA GLY A 245 -12.50 -14.35 -27.99
C GLY A 245 -12.08 -12.94 -28.43
N SER A 246 -12.27 -12.63 -29.73
CA SER A 246 -11.87 -11.36 -30.35
C SER A 246 -12.62 -10.12 -29.83
N GLU A 247 -13.83 -10.32 -29.29
CA GLU A 247 -14.63 -9.21 -28.74
C GLU A 247 -14.34 -9.02 -27.24
N PRO A 248 -14.21 -7.77 -26.76
CA PRO A 248 -13.99 -7.48 -25.36
C PRO A 248 -15.16 -7.99 -24.49
N PRO A 249 -14.90 -8.83 -23.44
CA PRO A 249 -15.95 -9.33 -22.56
C PRO A 249 -16.55 -8.20 -21.70
N LEU A 250 -17.78 -8.43 -21.20
CA LEU A 250 -18.31 -7.64 -20.09
C LEU A 250 -17.49 -7.94 -18.82
N VAL A 251 -17.10 -6.89 -18.13
CA VAL A 251 -16.35 -7.00 -16.86
C VAL A 251 -16.99 -6.15 -15.78
N ARG A 252 -17.14 -6.72 -14.60
CA ARG A 252 -17.42 -5.99 -13.36
C ARG A 252 -16.37 -6.32 -12.33
N VAL A 253 -15.66 -5.31 -11.84
CA VAL A 253 -14.90 -5.42 -10.57
C VAL A 253 -15.84 -4.94 -9.46
N HIS A 254 -16.24 -5.86 -8.60
CA HIS A 254 -17.23 -5.64 -7.57
C HIS A 254 -16.62 -5.80 -6.19
N ILE A 255 -16.80 -4.79 -5.35
CA ILE A 255 -16.41 -4.82 -3.93
C ILE A 255 -17.68 -5.00 -3.12
N ASN A 256 -17.68 -5.97 -2.22
CA ASN A 256 -18.86 -6.20 -1.36
C ASN A 256 -19.16 -4.96 -0.52
N LYS A 257 -20.42 -4.61 -0.49
CA LYS A 257 -21.01 -3.58 0.38
C LYS A 257 -22.37 -4.09 0.84
N SER A 258 -22.44 -4.60 2.07
CA SER A 258 -23.66 -5.21 2.60
C SER A 258 -24.87 -4.26 2.55
N ALA A 259 -24.66 -2.97 2.82
CA ALA A 259 -25.70 -1.95 2.70
C ALA A 259 -26.35 -1.91 1.30
N ARG A 260 -25.54 -1.99 0.24
CA ARG A 260 -26.02 -1.98 -1.14
C ARG A 260 -26.47 -3.36 -1.62
N ASP A 261 -25.65 -4.40 -1.36
CA ASP A 261 -25.80 -5.70 -2.01
C ASP A 261 -26.78 -6.61 -1.29
N LEU A 262 -26.97 -6.49 0.04
CA LEU A 262 -27.92 -7.27 0.83
C LEU A 262 -29.18 -6.47 1.18
N PHE A 263 -29.04 -5.22 1.63
CA PHE A 263 -30.20 -4.41 2.04
C PHE A 263 -30.82 -3.65 0.88
N GLY A 264 -30.14 -3.57 -0.27
CA GLY A 264 -30.67 -2.89 -1.45
C GLY A 264 -30.81 -1.37 -1.26
N ILE A 265 -30.00 -0.77 -0.37
CA ILE A 265 -30.05 0.68 -0.15
C ILE A 265 -29.55 1.40 -1.40
N GLU A 266 -30.38 2.30 -1.93
CA GLU A 266 -30.08 3.14 -3.08
C GLU A 266 -29.68 4.56 -2.62
N SER A 267 -28.89 5.25 -3.44
CA SER A 267 -28.49 6.62 -3.14
C SER A 267 -29.68 7.59 -3.28
N PRO A 268 -29.85 8.57 -2.36
CA PRO A 268 -30.97 9.52 -2.40
C PRO A 268 -31.02 10.38 -3.67
N ASP A 269 -29.90 10.55 -4.37
CA ASP A 269 -29.80 11.28 -5.64
C ASP A 269 -30.31 10.47 -6.85
N GLY A 270 -30.81 9.24 -6.62
CA GLY A 270 -31.35 8.35 -7.66
C GLY A 270 -30.27 7.68 -8.52
N PHE A 271 -28.99 7.81 -8.17
CA PHE A 271 -27.90 7.14 -8.87
C PHE A 271 -27.97 5.63 -8.67
N LYS A 272 -28.25 4.89 -9.76
CA LYS A 272 -28.25 3.43 -9.75
C LYS A 272 -26.82 2.89 -9.86
N SER A 273 -26.46 2.01 -8.95
CA SER A 273 -25.15 1.35 -8.95
C SER A 273 -25.27 -0.11 -9.40
N TRP A 274 -24.19 -0.60 -10.02
CA TRP A 274 -24.06 -2.03 -10.31
C TRP A 274 -23.91 -2.82 -8.99
N THR A 275 -24.99 -3.49 -8.56
CA THR A 275 -24.92 -4.51 -7.50
C THR A 275 -24.33 -5.79 -8.06
N LEU A 276 -23.89 -6.72 -7.18
CA LEU A 276 -23.42 -8.03 -7.61
C LEU A 276 -24.48 -8.77 -8.45
N SER A 277 -25.74 -8.76 -8.00
CA SER A 277 -26.86 -9.42 -8.68
C SER A 277 -27.09 -8.85 -10.09
N ARG A 278 -27.18 -7.52 -10.24
CA ARG A 278 -27.36 -6.86 -11.55
C ARG A 278 -26.19 -7.13 -12.50
N ALA A 279 -24.96 -7.17 -11.99
CA ALA A 279 -23.79 -7.48 -12.81
C ALA A 279 -23.80 -8.94 -13.30
N MET A 280 -24.15 -9.89 -12.44
CA MET A 280 -24.28 -11.31 -12.83
C MET A 280 -25.40 -11.53 -13.83
N GLU A 281 -26.55 -10.88 -13.64
CA GLU A 281 -27.68 -10.91 -14.57
C GLU A 281 -27.28 -10.38 -15.96
N LYS A 282 -26.58 -9.21 -15.99
CA LYS A 282 -26.12 -8.61 -17.24
C LYS A 282 -25.12 -9.48 -18.01
N VAL A 283 -24.18 -10.11 -17.28
CA VAL A 283 -23.24 -11.09 -17.87
C VAL A 283 -23.99 -12.30 -18.40
N ALA A 284 -25.02 -12.78 -17.69
CA ALA A 284 -25.83 -13.91 -18.12
C ALA A 284 -26.71 -13.60 -19.35
N GLU A 285 -27.27 -12.41 -19.47
CA GLU A 285 -28.01 -11.93 -20.66
C GLU A 285 -27.12 -11.94 -21.91
N GLU A 286 -25.85 -11.51 -21.75
CA GLU A 286 -24.88 -11.51 -22.85
C GLU A 286 -24.30 -12.92 -23.12
N GLY A 287 -24.39 -13.83 -22.13
CA GLY A 287 -23.83 -15.19 -22.20
C GLY A 287 -22.32 -15.24 -22.08
N ARG A 288 -21.64 -14.11 -21.82
CA ARG A 288 -20.19 -13.97 -21.78
C ARG A 288 -19.75 -12.79 -20.93
N GLY A 289 -18.80 -13.03 -20.01
CA GLY A 289 -18.22 -11.96 -19.19
C GLY A 289 -17.61 -12.45 -17.91
N VAL A 290 -17.10 -11.49 -17.13
CA VAL A 290 -16.39 -11.73 -15.87
C VAL A 290 -16.93 -10.79 -14.80
N VAL A 291 -17.25 -11.35 -13.63
CA VAL A 291 -17.48 -10.58 -12.41
C VAL A 291 -16.36 -10.92 -11.43
N VAL A 292 -15.43 -10.00 -11.23
CA VAL A 292 -14.41 -10.09 -10.18
C VAL A 292 -15.02 -9.61 -8.88
N PHE A 293 -15.08 -10.46 -7.88
CA PHE A 293 -15.61 -10.17 -6.56
C PHE A 293 -14.48 -10.04 -5.54
N LEU A 294 -14.13 -8.79 -5.24
CA LEU A 294 -13.15 -8.46 -4.20
C LEU A 294 -13.86 -8.49 -2.86
N PHE A 295 -13.57 -9.52 -2.08
CA PHE A 295 -14.18 -9.73 -0.76
C PHE A 295 -13.31 -9.10 0.32
N TYR A 296 -13.89 -8.17 1.05
CA TYR A 296 -13.34 -7.58 2.26
C TYR A 296 -14.33 -7.77 3.39
N PRO A 297 -13.94 -8.40 4.52
CA PRO A 297 -14.83 -8.56 5.66
C PRO A 297 -15.34 -7.21 6.16
N GLU A 298 -16.64 -7.10 6.39
CA GLU A 298 -17.28 -5.93 6.99
C GLU A 298 -17.73 -6.26 8.42
N THR A 299 -17.38 -5.43 9.39
CA THR A 299 -17.94 -5.46 10.74
C THR A 299 -19.32 -4.81 10.74
N ALA A 300 -20.08 -4.96 11.83
CA ALA A 300 -21.37 -4.29 11.99
C ALA A 300 -21.22 -2.76 11.94
N ASP A 301 -20.13 -2.23 12.52
CA ASP A 301 -19.83 -0.79 12.51
C ASP A 301 -19.48 -0.29 11.09
N ASP A 302 -18.77 -1.10 10.29
CA ASP A 302 -18.49 -0.77 8.88
C ASP A 302 -19.76 -0.70 8.05
N ILE A 303 -20.70 -1.61 8.30
CA ILE A 303 -22.01 -1.62 7.62
C ILE A 303 -22.80 -0.38 8.01
N ASP A 304 -22.86 -0.03 9.29
CA ASP A 304 -23.57 1.15 9.81
C ASP A 304 -22.98 2.44 9.22
N CYS A 305 -21.66 2.61 9.26
CA CYS A 305 -20.97 3.72 8.60
C CYS A 305 -21.21 3.79 7.09
N SER A 306 -21.35 2.61 6.43
CA SER A 306 -21.65 2.54 5.00
C SER A 306 -23.08 3.01 4.71
N ILE A 307 -24.04 2.66 5.56
CA ILE A 307 -25.44 3.11 5.50
C ILE A 307 -25.51 4.63 5.63
N ASP A 308 -24.87 5.19 6.67
CA ASP A 308 -24.84 6.64 6.90
C ASP A 308 -24.22 7.40 5.70
N GLY A 309 -23.14 6.85 5.13
CA GLY A 309 -22.50 7.42 3.96
C GLY A 309 -23.34 7.36 2.67
N MET A 310 -24.29 6.43 2.58
CA MET A 310 -25.24 6.34 1.46
C MET A 310 -26.43 7.28 1.63
N ILE A 311 -26.91 7.47 2.87
CA ILE A 311 -28.06 8.32 3.19
C ILE A 311 -27.67 9.80 3.18
N SER A 312 -26.47 10.12 3.65
CA SER A 312 -25.94 11.49 3.72
C SER A 312 -24.56 11.52 3.09
N PRO A 313 -24.43 11.62 1.76
CA PRO A 313 -23.16 11.57 1.08
C PRO A 313 -22.29 12.76 1.45
N ILE A 314 -21.41 12.56 2.43
CA ILE A 314 -20.26 13.42 2.67
C ILE A 314 -19.20 12.97 1.69
N PRO A 315 -18.57 13.86 0.89
CA PRO A 315 -17.50 13.48 -0.01
C PRO A 315 -16.40 12.77 0.78
N LYS A 316 -16.32 11.43 0.64
CA LYS A 316 -15.18 10.68 1.21
C LYS A 316 -13.99 10.90 0.29
N LYS A 317 -12.91 11.39 0.85
CA LYS A 317 -11.60 11.41 0.22
C LYS A 317 -11.14 9.94 0.04
N THR A 318 -10.86 9.56 -1.18
CA THR A 318 -10.55 8.18 -1.58
C THR A 318 -9.15 8.14 -2.20
N GLY A 319 -8.14 7.85 -1.38
CA GLY A 319 -6.77 7.71 -1.85
C GLY A 319 -6.34 6.22 -1.99
N ASP A 320 -5.55 5.74 -1.05
CA ASP A 320 -4.80 4.47 -1.10
C ASP A 320 -5.66 3.21 -1.28
N VAL A 321 -6.86 3.17 -0.68
CA VAL A 321 -7.76 2.00 -0.76
C VAL A 321 -8.22 1.75 -2.20
N VAL A 322 -8.42 2.79 -2.99
CA VAL A 322 -8.85 2.68 -4.39
C VAL A 322 -7.73 2.09 -5.26
N TYR A 323 -6.49 2.52 -5.08
CA TYR A 323 -5.36 1.97 -5.84
C TYR A 323 -5.17 0.47 -5.57
N GLN A 324 -5.28 0.04 -4.33
CA GLN A 324 -5.16 -1.37 -3.95
C GLN A 324 -6.27 -2.23 -4.56
N GLN A 325 -7.52 -1.77 -4.50
CA GLN A 325 -8.67 -2.48 -5.07
C GLN A 325 -8.56 -2.61 -6.60
N ILE A 326 -8.10 -1.56 -7.26
CA ILE A 326 -7.83 -1.56 -8.69
C ILE A 326 -6.72 -2.56 -9.01
N GLY A 327 -5.62 -2.57 -8.25
CA GLY A 327 -4.49 -3.45 -8.47
C GLY A 327 -4.85 -4.93 -8.33
N THR A 328 -5.52 -5.32 -7.25
CA THR A 328 -5.99 -6.69 -7.02
C THR A 328 -6.94 -7.15 -8.13
N GLY A 329 -7.92 -6.29 -8.49
CA GLY A 329 -8.86 -6.57 -9.58
C GLY A 329 -8.15 -6.72 -10.93
N SER A 330 -7.17 -5.85 -11.21
CA SER A 330 -6.39 -5.89 -12.45
C SER A 330 -5.54 -7.16 -12.55
N GLN A 331 -4.87 -7.57 -11.50
CA GLN A 331 -4.08 -8.83 -11.49
C GLN A 331 -4.97 -10.05 -11.72
N ILE A 332 -6.18 -10.10 -11.15
CA ILE A 332 -7.15 -11.18 -11.40
C ILE A 332 -7.57 -11.18 -12.88
N LEU A 333 -7.88 -10.04 -13.48
CA LEU A 333 -8.26 -9.93 -14.88
C LEU A 333 -7.12 -10.37 -15.81
N MET A 334 -5.89 -9.97 -15.51
CA MET A 334 -4.70 -10.40 -16.25
C MET A 334 -4.49 -11.93 -16.16
N ASP A 335 -4.67 -12.52 -14.98
CA ASP A 335 -4.56 -13.98 -14.80
C ASP A 335 -5.63 -14.75 -15.58
N LEU A 336 -6.81 -14.15 -15.78
CA LEU A 336 -7.89 -14.65 -16.64
C LEU A 336 -7.66 -14.41 -18.14
N GLY A 337 -6.58 -13.70 -18.53
CA GLY A 337 -6.27 -13.37 -19.93
C GLY A 337 -7.14 -12.23 -20.51
N VAL A 338 -7.77 -11.42 -19.67
CA VAL A 338 -8.54 -10.25 -20.11
C VAL A 338 -7.60 -9.07 -20.29
N HIS A 339 -7.43 -8.58 -21.53
CA HIS A 339 -6.64 -7.38 -21.86
C HIS A 339 -7.51 -6.20 -22.25
N LYS A 340 -8.62 -6.46 -22.95
CA LYS A 340 -9.61 -5.44 -23.33
C LYS A 340 -10.97 -5.79 -22.75
N MET A 341 -11.71 -4.78 -22.29
CA MET A 341 -12.96 -5.04 -21.61
C MET A 341 -14.01 -3.93 -21.85
N ARG A 342 -15.29 -4.32 -21.75
CA ARG A 342 -16.42 -3.43 -21.58
C ARG A 342 -16.79 -3.42 -20.11
N LEU A 343 -16.55 -2.30 -19.43
CA LEU A 343 -16.62 -2.23 -17.97
C LEU A 343 -18.00 -1.78 -17.48
N LEU A 344 -18.64 -2.62 -16.66
CA LEU A 344 -19.89 -2.30 -15.97
C LEU A 344 -19.61 -1.30 -14.82
N SER A 345 -19.51 -0.03 -15.15
CA SER A 345 -19.23 1.08 -14.24
C SER A 345 -19.63 2.41 -14.86
N ALA A 346 -19.86 3.43 -14.03
CA ALA A 346 -19.86 4.80 -14.52
C ALA A 346 -18.48 5.16 -15.08
N PRO A 347 -18.39 6.07 -16.07
CA PRO A 347 -17.10 6.53 -16.57
C PRO A 347 -16.24 7.12 -15.44
N PHE A 348 -15.06 6.56 -15.24
CA PHE A 348 -14.09 7.00 -14.25
C PHE A 348 -12.70 7.05 -14.89
N ARG A 349 -11.91 8.08 -14.61
CA ARG A 349 -10.54 8.17 -15.12
C ARG A 349 -9.62 7.30 -14.28
N PHE A 350 -9.37 6.08 -14.73
CA PHE A 350 -8.40 5.18 -14.09
C PHE A 350 -7.02 5.34 -14.76
N THR A 351 -6.20 6.23 -14.27
CA THR A 351 -4.79 6.28 -14.69
C THR A 351 -3.99 5.05 -14.18
N ALA A 352 -4.47 4.39 -13.14
CA ALA A 352 -3.82 3.22 -12.55
C ALA A 352 -3.96 1.92 -13.35
N ILE A 353 -4.90 1.80 -14.28
CA ILE A 353 -5.12 0.56 -15.08
C ILE A 353 -4.07 0.41 -16.20
N SER A 354 -3.58 1.53 -16.75
CA SER A 354 -2.64 1.50 -17.88
C SER A 354 -1.33 0.75 -17.59
N GLY A 355 -0.94 0.67 -16.31
CA GLY A 355 0.25 -0.10 -15.89
C GLY A 355 0.08 -1.61 -15.93
N PHE A 356 -1.17 -2.13 -16.07
CA PHE A 356 -1.46 -3.56 -16.08
C PHE A 356 -1.74 -4.13 -17.47
N ASP A 357 -1.45 -3.42 -18.56
CA ASP A 357 -1.80 -3.83 -19.93
C ASP A 357 -3.30 -4.14 -20.11
N LEU A 358 -4.16 -3.36 -19.42
CA LEU A 358 -5.61 -3.44 -19.49
C LEU A 358 -6.18 -2.21 -20.19
N GLU A 359 -7.13 -2.44 -21.11
CA GLU A 359 -7.82 -1.38 -21.85
C GLU A 359 -9.34 -1.47 -21.62
N VAL A 360 -9.95 -0.39 -21.17
CA VAL A 360 -11.41 -0.25 -21.13
C VAL A 360 -11.87 0.38 -22.43
N VAL A 361 -12.50 -0.41 -23.29
CA VAL A 361 -13.00 0.06 -24.58
C VAL A 361 -14.36 0.74 -24.47
N GLU A 362 -15.14 0.40 -23.45
CA GLU A 362 -16.49 0.95 -23.22
C GLU A 362 -16.82 0.94 -21.73
N TYR A 363 -17.51 1.99 -21.26
CA TYR A 363 -18.14 2.05 -19.95
C TYR A 363 -19.64 1.89 -20.08
N ILE A 364 -20.23 0.96 -19.34
CA ILE A 364 -21.65 0.69 -19.33
C ILE A 364 -22.22 1.10 -17.97
N SER A 365 -22.98 2.18 -17.95
CA SER A 365 -23.67 2.67 -16.75
C SER A 365 -24.85 1.78 -16.39
N CYS A 366 -25.19 1.72 -15.09
CA CYS A 366 -26.41 1.04 -14.63
C CYS A 366 -27.63 1.93 -14.94
N GLU A 367 -28.56 1.42 -15.72
CA GLU A 367 -29.85 2.09 -16.06
C GLU A 367 -30.92 1.88 -14.99
#